data_d7b2f7734a4ea44a12db3d819471782d
#
_entry.id   d7b2f7734a4ea44a12db3d819471782d
#
_cell.length_a   1.000
_cell.length_b   1.000
_cell.length_c   1.000
_cell.angle_alpha   90.00
_cell.angle_beta   90.00
_cell.angle_gamma   90.00
#
_symmetry.space_group_name_H-M   'P 1'
#
loop_
_entity.id
_entity.type
_entity.pdbx_description
1 polymer ?
#
loop_
_entity_poly.entity_id
_entity_poly.type
_entity_poly.pdbx_seq_one_letter_code
_entity_poly.pdbx_strand_id
1 'polypeptide(L)'
;MVEHELYHYGVKGMKWGVRRNLRKSTDFQDSKKNVKRYHKKYMESEGAYYNAKKKAEAQFDAKRPYNPNMSKEQHLEWNIDRYVHVLNKSNSSAKNRDRAKQEYKQLLQDTVDKHRNTLVGDIKITERQRQRIDRIIRDELVKDLFKD
;
A
#
# COMPACT_ATOMS: atom_id res chain seq x y z
N MET A 1 -10.03 -26.42 22.69
CA MET A 1 -9.78 -25.01 23.01
C MET A 1 -9.84 -24.10 21.76
N VAL A 2 -9.19 -24.49 20.70
CA VAL A 2 -9.20 -23.72 19.44
C VAL A 2 -10.57 -23.73 18.77
N GLU A 3 -11.30 -24.84 18.83
CA GLU A 3 -12.69 -24.94 18.31
C GLU A 3 -13.65 -24.00 19.04
N HIS A 4 -13.49 -23.82 20.33
CA HIS A 4 -14.33 -22.90 21.12
C HIS A 4 -14.09 -21.45 20.74
N GLU A 5 -12.85 -21.08 20.50
CA GLU A 5 -12.51 -19.71 20.09
C GLU A 5 -13.08 -19.38 18.71
N LEU A 6 -12.99 -20.32 17.75
CA LEU A 6 -13.54 -20.13 16.40
C LEU A 6 -15.09 -20.15 16.38
N TYR A 7 -15.70 -20.91 17.26
CA TYR A 7 -17.17 -20.87 17.40
C TYR A 7 -17.66 -19.49 17.83
N HIS A 8 -16.95 -18.86 18.75
CA HIS A 8 -17.21 -17.46 19.12
C HIS A 8 -16.93 -16.49 17.99
N TYR A 9 -16.02 -16.82 17.08
CA TYR A 9 -15.69 -15.99 15.91
C TYR A 9 -16.75 -16.03 14.80
N GLY A 10 -17.66 -16.99 14.83
CA GLY A 10 -18.80 -17.06 13.90
C GLY A 10 -19.99 -16.16 14.28
N VAL A 11 -19.96 -15.51 15.45
CA VAL A 11 -21.05 -14.70 16.00
C VAL A 11 -20.61 -13.23 16.21
N LYS A 12 -21.49 -12.37 16.69
CA LYS A 12 -21.24 -10.92 16.90
C LYS A 12 -19.93 -10.57 17.67
N GLY A 13 -19.38 -11.49 18.47
CA GLY A 13 -18.13 -11.29 19.23
C GLY A 13 -16.84 -11.58 18.48
N MET A 14 -16.91 -12.07 17.24
CA MET A 14 -15.74 -12.50 16.45
C MET A 14 -14.66 -11.43 16.31
N LYS A 15 -15.05 -10.21 15.96
CA LYS A 15 -14.13 -9.09 15.81
C LYS A 15 -13.31 -8.81 17.07
N TRP A 16 -13.94 -8.88 18.22
CA TRP A 16 -13.30 -8.60 19.50
C TRP A 16 -12.33 -9.69 19.94
N GLY A 17 -12.71 -10.96 19.75
CA GLY A 17 -11.84 -12.10 20.09
C GLY A 17 -10.57 -12.12 19.24
N VAL A 18 -10.69 -12.00 17.94
CA VAL A 18 -9.54 -11.96 17.01
C VAL A 18 -8.63 -10.76 17.32
N ARG A 19 -9.21 -9.58 17.45
CA ARG A 19 -8.44 -8.36 17.75
C ARG A 19 -7.70 -8.45 19.09
N ARG A 20 -8.37 -8.99 20.12
CA ARG A 20 -7.74 -9.19 21.43
C ARG A 20 -6.53 -10.11 21.34
N ASN A 21 -6.66 -11.25 20.65
CA ASN A 21 -5.59 -12.21 20.49
C ASN A 21 -4.42 -11.62 19.71
N LEU A 22 -4.69 -10.91 18.62
CA LEU A 22 -3.68 -10.22 17.82
C LEU A 22 -2.93 -9.17 18.66
N ARG A 23 -3.63 -8.35 19.41
CA ARG A 23 -3.01 -7.30 20.23
C ARG A 23 -2.11 -7.85 21.33
N LYS A 24 -2.41 -9.03 21.85
CA LYS A 24 -1.59 -9.71 22.84
C LYS A 24 -0.37 -10.43 22.26
N SER A 25 -0.37 -10.67 20.95
CA SER A 25 0.72 -11.39 20.28
C SER A 25 1.91 -10.47 20.03
N THR A 26 3.06 -10.83 20.59
CA THR A 26 4.34 -10.15 20.32
C THR A 26 4.72 -10.27 18.84
N ASP A 27 4.53 -11.45 18.26
CA ASP A 27 4.79 -11.71 16.85
C ASP A 27 3.94 -10.79 15.95
N PHE A 28 2.67 -10.58 16.29
CA PHE A 28 1.81 -9.65 15.58
C PHE A 28 2.29 -8.21 15.70
N GLN A 29 2.75 -7.77 16.87
CA GLN A 29 3.29 -6.43 17.06
C GLN A 29 4.57 -6.20 16.23
N ASP A 30 5.41 -7.21 16.12
CA ASP A 30 6.60 -7.16 15.26
C ASP A 30 6.21 -7.10 13.78
N SER A 31 5.19 -7.84 13.38
CA SER A 31 4.63 -7.76 12.03
C SER A 31 4.07 -6.37 11.72
N LYS A 32 3.40 -5.73 12.67
CA LYS A 32 2.92 -4.34 12.50
C LYS A 32 4.08 -3.37 12.26
N LYS A 33 5.16 -3.50 13.02
CA LYS A 33 6.36 -2.65 12.83
C LYS A 33 6.94 -2.86 11.43
N ASN A 34 7.00 -4.09 10.97
CA ASN A 34 7.52 -4.43 9.65
C ASN A 34 6.64 -3.86 8.52
N VAL A 35 5.33 -4.01 8.63
CA VAL A 35 4.35 -3.41 7.70
C VAL A 35 4.51 -1.90 7.65
N LYS A 36 4.64 -1.25 8.80
CA LYS A 36 4.86 0.19 8.89
C LYS A 36 6.15 0.62 8.19
N ARG A 37 7.23 -0.13 8.35
CA ARG A 37 8.52 0.14 7.69
C ARG A 37 8.40 0.09 6.17
N TYR A 38 7.74 -0.92 5.62
CA TYR A 38 7.54 -1.06 4.17
C TYR A 38 6.58 -0.01 3.62
N HIS A 39 5.54 0.33 4.36
CA HIS A 39 4.64 1.42 4.00
C HIS A 39 5.38 2.75 3.95
N LYS A 40 6.22 3.05 4.94
CA LYS A 40 7.05 4.26 4.96
C LYS A 40 7.96 4.32 3.73
N LYS A 41 8.65 3.22 3.41
CA LYS A 41 9.50 3.12 2.22
C LYS A 41 8.72 3.40 0.93
N TYR A 42 7.50 2.88 0.83
CA TYR A 42 6.62 3.14 -0.31
C TYR A 42 6.23 4.63 -0.38
N MET A 43 5.83 5.24 0.73
CA MET A 43 5.47 6.66 0.79
C MET A 43 6.65 7.58 0.43
N GLU A 44 7.84 7.26 0.90
CA GLU A 44 9.06 7.99 0.54
C GLU A 44 9.36 7.89 -0.96
N SER A 45 9.21 6.72 -1.56
CA SER A 45 9.39 6.52 -3.00
C SER A 45 8.33 7.25 -3.84
N GLU A 46 7.11 7.32 -3.34
CA GLU A 46 6.03 8.07 -3.98
C GLU A 46 6.32 9.58 -3.94
N GLY A 47 6.77 10.11 -2.80
CA GLY A 47 7.21 11.49 -2.66
C GLY A 47 8.38 11.82 -3.60
N ALA A 48 9.36 10.93 -3.71
CA ALA A 48 10.48 11.09 -4.63
C ALA A 48 10.04 11.13 -6.10
N TYR A 49 9.06 10.31 -6.46
CA TYR A 49 8.47 10.32 -7.80
C TYR A 49 7.78 11.66 -8.11
N TYR A 50 6.93 12.14 -7.22
CA TYR A 50 6.27 13.44 -7.41
C TYR A 50 7.26 14.59 -7.50
N ASN A 51 8.31 14.59 -6.68
CA ASN A 51 9.36 15.59 -6.74
C ASN A 51 10.13 15.55 -8.06
N ALA A 52 10.49 14.37 -8.54
CA ALA A 52 11.13 14.18 -9.84
C ALA A 52 10.26 14.68 -10.99
N LYS A 53 8.97 14.39 -10.94
CA LYS A 53 7.98 14.83 -11.91
C LYS A 53 7.87 16.36 -11.94
N LYS A 54 7.70 17.00 -10.79
CA LYS A 54 7.63 18.47 -10.67
C LYS A 54 8.91 19.14 -11.18
N LYS A 55 10.07 18.59 -10.82
CA LYS A 55 11.35 19.08 -11.28
C LYS A 55 11.49 19.02 -12.79
N ALA A 56 11.08 17.89 -13.40
CA ALA A 56 11.10 17.71 -14.84
C ALA A 56 10.14 18.68 -15.56
N GLU A 57 8.95 18.90 -15.03
CA GLU A 57 7.99 19.88 -15.52
C GLU A 57 8.60 21.30 -15.50
N ALA A 58 9.18 21.69 -14.39
CA ALA A 58 9.81 22.99 -14.22
C ALA A 58 11.00 23.19 -15.17
N GLN A 59 11.81 22.16 -15.37
CA GLN A 59 12.94 22.20 -16.31
C GLN A 59 12.48 22.38 -17.76
N PHE A 60 11.43 21.68 -18.16
CA PHE A 60 10.85 21.82 -19.50
C PHE A 60 10.26 23.22 -19.70
N ASP A 61 9.44 23.68 -18.75
CA ASP A 61 8.76 24.97 -18.81
C ASP A 61 9.76 26.15 -18.82
N ALA A 62 10.91 26.00 -18.15
CA ALA A 62 11.98 27.01 -18.17
C ALA A 62 12.65 27.12 -19.55
N LYS A 63 12.81 26.01 -20.27
CA LYS A 63 13.39 25.97 -21.62
C LYS A 63 12.41 26.28 -22.73
N ARG A 64 11.17 25.89 -22.55
CA ARG A 64 10.07 26.05 -23.52
C ARG A 64 8.81 26.50 -22.81
N PRO A 65 8.70 27.80 -22.46
CA PRO A 65 7.51 28.30 -21.76
C PRO A 65 6.24 28.11 -22.59
N TYR A 66 5.14 27.92 -21.90
CA TYR A 66 3.85 27.88 -22.55
C TYR A 66 3.54 29.24 -23.25
N ASN A 67 3.13 29.16 -24.51
CA ASN A 67 2.72 30.34 -25.27
C ASN A 67 1.24 30.19 -25.65
N PRO A 68 0.34 31.07 -25.15
CA PRO A 68 -1.09 30.99 -25.46
C PRO A 68 -1.41 31.30 -26.94
N ASN A 69 -0.48 31.90 -27.68
CA ASN A 69 -0.65 32.23 -29.11
C ASN A 69 -0.22 31.12 -30.07
N MET A 70 0.14 29.94 -29.55
CA MET A 70 0.45 28.77 -30.37
C MET A 70 -0.78 28.31 -31.17
N SER A 71 -0.55 27.82 -32.39
CA SER A 71 -1.58 27.12 -33.17
C SER A 71 -1.97 25.80 -32.42
N LYS A 72 -3.10 25.21 -32.83
CA LYS A 72 -3.52 23.90 -32.26
C LYS A 72 -2.47 22.82 -32.42
N GLU A 73 -1.81 22.78 -33.58
CA GLU A 73 -0.75 21.81 -33.88
C GLU A 73 0.48 22.03 -33.01
N GLN A 74 0.92 23.28 -32.87
CA GLN A 74 2.05 23.65 -32.01
C GLN A 74 1.74 23.36 -30.53
N HIS A 75 0.53 23.60 -30.08
CA HIS A 75 0.08 23.31 -28.72
C HIS A 75 0.11 21.80 -28.43
N LEU A 76 -0.38 21.00 -29.37
CA LEU A 76 -0.35 19.54 -29.26
C LEU A 76 1.10 19.03 -29.21
N GLU A 77 1.98 19.54 -30.08
CA GLU A 77 3.39 19.20 -30.09
C GLU A 77 4.08 19.57 -28.77
N TRP A 78 3.81 20.77 -28.25
CA TRP A 78 4.33 21.21 -26.96
C TRP A 78 3.89 20.29 -25.82
N ASN A 79 2.62 19.90 -25.77
CA ASN A 79 2.09 18.98 -24.76
C ASN A 79 2.75 17.60 -24.86
N ILE A 80 2.90 17.07 -26.06
CA ILE A 80 3.54 15.76 -26.28
C ILE A 80 4.99 15.80 -25.84
N ASP A 81 5.75 16.80 -26.25
CA ASP A 81 7.16 16.95 -25.91
C ASP A 81 7.35 17.11 -24.39
N ARG A 82 6.49 17.88 -23.76
CA ARG A 82 6.47 18.04 -22.29
C ARG A 82 6.22 16.72 -21.58
N TYR A 83 5.20 16.00 -22.03
CA TYR A 83 4.85 14.69 -21.46
C TYR A 83 6.00 13.69 -21.59
N VAL A 84 6.61 13.59 -22.77
CA VAL A 84 7.74 12.69 -23.03
C VAL A 84 8.95 13.07 -22.17
N HIS A 85 9.26 14.35 -22.06
CA HIS A 85 10.36 14.82 -21.22
C HIS A 85 10.14 14.44 -19.74
N VAL A 86 8.96 14.72 -19.20
CA VAL A 86 8.61 14.40 -17.82
C VAL A 86 8.65 12.88 -17.59
N LEU A 87 8.09 12.10 -18.51
CA LEU A 87 8.10 10.65 -18.45
C LEU A 87 9.53 10.09 -18.39
N ASN A 88 10.40 10.55 -19.27
CA ASN A 88 11.80 10.10 -19.32
C ASN A 88 12.58 10.49 -18.06
N LYS A 89 12.40 11.69 -17.55
CA LYS A 89 13.11 12.19 -16.36
C LYS A 89 12.61 11.57 -15.06
N SER A 90 11.35 11.16 -14.98
CA SER A 90 10.76 10.55 -13.78
C SER A 90 10.69 9.02 -13.82
N ASN A 91 11.08 8.39 -14.92
CA ASN A 91 10.93 6.95 -15.13
C ASN A 91 11.64 6.10 -14.07
N SER A 92 12.86 6.46 -13.67
CA SER A 92 13.61 5.74 -12.63
C SER A 92 12.89 5.80 -11.28
N SER A 93 12.40 6.98 -10.89
CA SER A 93 11.62 7.17 -9.66
C SER A 93 10.28 6.45 -9.71
N ALA A 94 9.62 6.41 -10.88
CA ALA A 94 8.39 5.66 -11.09
C ALA A 94 8.60 4.16 -10.87
N LYS A 95 9.68 3.60 -11.43
CA LYS A 95 10.05 2.19 -11.23
C LYS A 95 10.34 1.86 -9.77
N ASN A 96 11.05 2.74 -9.07
CA ASN A 96 11.34 2.56 -7.64
C ASN A 96 10.06 2.59 -6.80
N ARG A 97 9.14 3.52 -7.10
CA ARG A 97 7.82 3.59 -6.47
C ARG A 97 7.03 2.30 -6.70
N ASP A 98 6.95 1.82 -7.92
CA ASP A 98 6.19 0.63 -8.27
C ASP A 98 6.75 -0.61 -7.57
N ARG A 99 8.09 -0.72 -7.49
CA ARG A 99 8.75 -1.80 -6.75
C ARG A 99 8.41 -1.73 -5.27
N ALA A 100 8.56 -0.58 -4.64
CA ALA A 100 8.26 -0.40 -3.21
C ALA A 100 6.78 -0.68 -2.91
N LYS A 101 5.88 -0.29 -3.80
CA LYS A 101 4.43 -0.59 -3.71
C LYS A 101 4.17 -2.09 -3.76
N GLN A 102 4.79 -2.81 -4.68
CA GLN A 102 4.64 -4.26 -4.81
C GLN A 102 5.22 -4.99 -3.59
N GLU A 103 6.39 -4.58 -3.12
CA GLU A 103 7.00 -5.12 -1.90
C GLU A 103 6.08 -4.93 -0.68
N TYR A 104 5.49 -3.76 -0.53
CA TYR A 104 4.54 -3.47 0.54
C TYR A 104 3.27 -4.33 0.45
N LYS A 105 2.67 -4.43 -0.73
CA LYS A 105 1.47 -5.24 -0.96
C LYS A 105 1.73 -6.73 -0.68
N GLN A 106 2.86 -7.24 -1.16
CA GLN A 106 3.24 -8.63 -0.96
C GLN A 106 3.49 -8.94 0.51
N LEU A 107 4.25 -8.08 1.20
CA LEU A 107 4.48 -8.23 2.64
C LEU A 107 3.18 -8.21 3.43
N LEU A 108 2.27 -7.30 3.10
CA LEU A 108 0.97 -7.20 3.76
C LEU A 108 0.16 -8.49 3.59
N GLN A 109 0.10 -9.02 2.37
CA GLN A 109 -0.62 -10.26 2.09
C GLN A 109 0.01 -11.47 2.80
N ASP A 110 1.34 -11.61 2.73
CA ASP A 110 2.07 -12.69 3.40
C ASP A 110 1.87 -12.64 4.92
N THR A 111 1.85 -11.44 5.48
CA THR A 111 1.63 -11.21 6.91
C THR A 111 0.20 -11.58 7.33
N VAL A 112 -0.80 -11.21 6.52
CA VAL A 112 -2.19 -11.60 6.73
C VAL A 112 -2.32 -13.12 6.71
N ASP A 113 -1.74 -13.78 5.71
CA ASP A 113 -1.77 -15.24 5.56
C ASP A 113 -1.12 -15.94 6.77
N LYS A 114 0.03 -15.46 7.20
CA LYS A 114 0.76 -15.98 8.36
C LYS A 114 -0.11 -15.93 9.63
N HIS A 115 -0.67 -14.78 9.94
CA HIS A 115 -1.46 -14.61 11.17
C HIS A 115 -2.81 -15.31 11.09
N ARG A 116 -3.45 -15.38 9.92
CA ARG A 116 -4.63 -16.20 9.72
C ARG A 116 -4.32 -17.66 10.02
N ASN A 117 -3.26 -18.20 9.44
CA ASN A 117 -2.89 -19.61 9.64
C ASN A 117 -2.57 -19.91 11.11
N THR A 118 -1.96 -18.99 11.82
CA THR A 118 -1.71 -19.12 13.25
C THR A 118 -3.02 -19.14 14.06
N LEU A 119 -3.99 -18.29 13.73
CA LEU A 119 -5.28 -18.21 14.41
C LEU A 119 -6.17 -19.42 14.13
N VAL A 120 -6.19 -19.88 12.90
CA VAL A 120 -7.08 -20.97 12.44
C VAL A 120 -6.48 -22.34 12.78
N GLY A 121 -5.15 -22.50 12.69
CA GLY A 121 -4.49 -23.79 12.86
C GLY A 121 -5.01 -24.79 11.83
N ASP A 122 -5.39 -25.99 12.31
CA ASP A 122 -5.90 -27.08 11.49
C ASP A 122 -7.43 -27.06 11.30
N ILE A 123 -8.10 -26.03 11.80
CA ILE A 123 -9.55 -25.91 11.72
C ILE A 123 -9.96 -25.52 10.30
N LYS A 124 -10.91 -26.26 9.74
CA LYS A 124 -11.51 -25.94 8.45
C LYS A 124 -12.47 -24.76 8.60
N ILE A 125 -12.23 -23.73 7.82
CA ILE A 125 -13.08 -22.54 7.76
C ILE A 125 -13.66 -22.37 6.37
N THR A 126 -14.83 -21.74 6.30
CA THR A 126 -15.43 -21.38 5.01
C THR A 126 -14.69 -20.23 4.38
N GLU A 127 -14.83 -20.03 3.08
CA GLU A 127 -14.26 -18.89 2.38
C GLU A 127 -14.73 -17.56 2.97
N ARG A 128 -16.00 -17.49 3.35
CA ARG A 128 -16.56 -16.28 4.00
C ARG A 128 -15.92 -15.98 5.35
N GLN A 129 -15.67 -17.02 6.16
CA GLN A 129 -14.95 -16.87 7.43
C GLN A 129 -13.52 -16.44 7.20
N ARG A 130 -12.83 -17.03 6.23
CA ARG A 130 -11.46 -16.65 5.85
C ARG A 130 -11.39 -15.18 5.47
N GLN A 131 -12.28 -14.71 4.61
CA GLN A 131 -12.32 -13.30 4.18
C GLN A 131 -12.54 -12.34 5.36
N ARG A 132 -13.39 -12.72 6.31
CA ARG A 132 -13.64 -11.93 7.51
C ARG A 132 -12.41 -11.84 8.40
N ILE A 133 -11.75 -12.96 8.64
CA ILE A 133 -10.52 -13.02 9.44
C ILE A 133 -9.42 -12.19 8.76
N ASP A 134 -9.22 -12.37 7.48
CA ASP A 134 -8.22 -11.62 6.70
C ASP A 134 -8.45 -10.12 6.77
N ARG A 135 -9.71 -9.68 6.68
CA ARG A 135 -10.07 -8.28 6.81
C ARG A 135 -9.73 -7.71 8.19
N ILE A 136 -10.05 -8.43 9.24
CA ILE A 136 -9.75 -8.02 10.62
C ILE A 136 -8.24 -7.91 10.83
N ILE A 137 -7.47 -8.91 10.38
CA ILE A 137 -6.01 -8.89 10.48
C ILE A 137 -5.43 -7.70 9.73
N ARG A 138 -5.87 -7.48 8.49
CA ARG A 138 -5.41 -6.37 7.66
C ARG A 138 -5.72 -5.02 8.30
N ASP A 139 -6.94 -4.83 8.78
CA ASP A 139 -7.35 -3.60 9.44
C ASP A 139 -6.50 -3.30 10.68
N GLU A 140 -6.20 -4.32 11.49
CA GLU A 140 -5.31 -4.16 12.64
C GLU A 140 -3.85 -3.87 12.27
N LEU A 141 -3.35 -4.44 11.16
CA LEU A 141 -2.00 -4.18 10.67
C LEU A 141 -1.82 -2.74 10.19
N VAL A 142 -2.84 -2.16 9.56
CA VAL A 142 -2.74 -0.86 8.87
C VAL A 142 -3.38 0.30 9.64
N LYS A 143 -4.10 0.06 10.71
CA LYS A 143 -4.88 1.11 11.41
C LYS A 143 -4.04 2.30 11.88
N ASP A 144 -2.77 2.08 12.20
CA ASP A 144 -1.87 3.12 12.71
C ASP A 144 -1.01 3.79 11.62
N LEU A 145 -1.13 3.34 10.36
CA LEU A 145 -0.33 3.87 9.25
C LEU A 145 -0.70 5.29 8.85
N PHE A 146 -1.95 5.68 9.07
CA PHE A 146 -2.51 6.97 8.68
C PHE A 146 -2.73 7.91 9.86
N LYS A 147 -2.22 7.54 11.04
CA LYS A 147 -2.20 8.44 12.20
C LYS A 147 -0.95 9.30 12.13
N ASP A 148 -1.17 10.61 12.15
CA ASP A 148 -0.10 11.60 12.27
C ASP A 148 0.55 11.62 13.65
#